data_03a5fa78d15a9910d204f37c862ea474
#
_entry.id   03a5fa78d15a9910d204f37c862ea474
#
_cell.length_a   1.000
_cell.length_b   1.000
_cell.length_c   1.000
_cell.angle_alpha   90.00
_cell.angle_beta   90.00
_cell.angle_gamma   90.00
#
_symmetry.space_group_name_H-M   'P 1'
#
loop_
_entity.id
_entity.type
_entity.pdbx_description
1 polymer ?
#
loop_
_entity_poly.entity_id
_entity_poly.type
_entity_poly.pdbx_seq_one_letter_code
_entity_poly.pdbx_strand_id
1 'polypeptide(L)'
;MRVFVTLDIKKMVKPILLVVACFIMLWASSSIVKSTSTIIQQDKEYVILASNDIGMHCIQSDYSSFMILPPANTIRVQVFEKGVEEAKLINGGVIVEYVVNNNTSSIDKINFWEYAKAYGYNLKPNEGITGNYLSGTCKLSMDKKYYEAEYIPIAPYNDGSKIINPYQTVTITVKNAITKRIIAVEDAVVAPVSTEMLCSNCHGKTNTDANILKAHDKNQGTKLYDDSINGTPHSCNECHQDNALNAKGKEGIPSLSLAMHDYHASKMTMSSLEVTCYNCHPGVETKCNRGVMVAAGFTCSSSKCHGDMEAVSNSLKQGRQAWLNEPDCGNCHGENYASNTDNLYRQSYLQNGPEAMNGYITCETCHNSPHAEWPSTLELDNQIPIKIYGVPDFIRKCSACHEQKGDGKIHGYKGVD
;
A
#
# COMPACT_ATOMS: atom_id res chain seq x y z
N MET A 1 13.95 -94.90 -3.73
CA MET A 1 14.90 -94.31 -4.66
C MET A 1 15.11 -92.86 -4.21
N ARG A 2 16.19 -92.57 -3.45
CA ARG A 2 16.50 -91.24 -2.96
C ARG A 2 17.49 -90.58 -3.93
N VAL A 3 17.10 -89.49 -4.58
CA VAL A 3 17.97 -88.69 -5.45
C VAL A 3 18.69 -87.67 -4.59
N PHE A 4 20.00 -87.85 -4.45
CA PHE A 4 20.83 -86.82 -3.83
C PHE A 4 21.22 -85.77 -4.88
N VAL A 5 20.72 -84.53 -4.71
CA VAL A 5 21.14 -83.36 -5.52
C VAL A 5 22.35 -82.78 -4.79
N THR A 6 23.54 -82.94 -5.33
CA THR A 6 24.75 -82.28 -4.84
C THR A 6 24.75 -80.83 -5.36
N LEU A 7 24.54 -79.82 -4.47
CA LEU A 7 24.67 -78.41 -4.80
C LEU A 7 26.20 -78.08 -4.93
N ASP A 8 26.58 -77.62 -6.10
CA ASP A 8 27.92 -77.17 -6.41
C ASP A 8 28.17 -75.78 -5.81
N ILE A 9 28.73 -75.71 -4.58
CA ILE A 9 28.95 -74.49 -3.78
C ILE A 9 29.88 -73.50 -4.49
N LYS A 10 30.76 -73.96 -5.40
CA LYS A 10 31.68 -73.10 -6.13
C LYS A 10 31.00 -72.18 -7.18
N LYS A 11 29.82 -72.54 -7.66
CA LYS A 11 29.06 -71.67 -8.62
C LYS A 11 28.26 -70.57 -7.95
N MET A 12 27.99 -70.68 -6.65
CA MET A 12 27.23 -69.66 -5.89
C MET A 12 28.11 -68.56 -5.28
N VAL A 13 29.42 -68.79 -5.11
CA VAL A 13 30.31 -67.83 -4.45
C VAL A 13 30.65 -66.63 -5.36
N LYS A 14 30.78 -66.83 -6.67
CA LYS A 14 31.10 -65.73 -7.59
C LYS A 14 30.05 -64.63 -7.68
N PRO A 15 28.73 -64.90 -7.81
CA PRO A 15 27.71 -63.82 -7.85
C PRO A 15 27.57 -63.10 -6.49
N ILE A 16 27.79 -63.81 -5.33
CA ILE A 16 27.71 -63.22 -4.01
C ILE A 16 28.86 -62.24 -3.78
N LEU A 17 30.09 -62.58 -4.20
CA LEU A 17 31.23 -61.68 -4.11
C LEU A 17 31.08 -60.41 -4.99
N LEU A 18 30.44 -60.52 -6.14
CA LEU A 18 30.18 -59.38 -7.04
C LEU A 18 29.13 -58.43 -6.43
N VAL A 19 28.07 -58.94 -5.81
CA VAL A 19 27.03 -58.15 -5.15
C VAL A 19 27.60 -57.43 -3.91
N VAL A 20 28.45 -58.10 -3.09
CA VAL A 20 29.10 -57.49 -1.95
C VAL A 20 30.10 -56.40 -2.37
N ALA A 21 30.84 -56.61 -3.47
CA ALA A 21 31.75 -55.60 -4.00
C ALA A 21 30.99 -54.38 -4.54
N CYS A 22 29.84 -54.56 -5.20
CA CYS A 22 28.98 -53.43 -5.62
C CYS A 22 28.36 -52.67 -4.43
N PHE A 23 27.96 -53.36 -3.37
CA PHE A 23 27.48 -52.70 -2.15
C PHE A 23 28.57 -51.92 -1.42
N ILE A 24 29.81 -52.43 -1.38
CA ILE A 24 30.94 -51.72 -0.78
C ILE A 24 31.33 -50.49 -1.62
N MET A 25 31.27 -50.58 -2.95
CA MET A 25 31.50 -49.40 -3.83
C MET A 25 30.37 -48.37 -3.74
N LEU A 26 29.11 -48.77 -3.60
CA LEU A 26 27.99 -47.84 -3.34
C LEU A 26 28.08 -47.19 -1.95
N TRP A 27 28.62 -47.88 -0.95
CA TRP A 27 28.85 -47.30 0.39
C TRP A 27 30.08 -46.38 0.40
N ALA A 28 31.11 -46.66 -0.36
CA ALA A 28 32.28 -45.81 -0.47
C ALA A 28 31.97 -44.54 -1.27
N SER A 29 31.09 -44.59 -2.27
CA SER A 29 30.66 -43.41 -3.02
C SER A 29 29.68 -42.51 -2.22
N SER A 30 28.94 -43.07 -1.26
CA SER A 30 28.09 -42.23 -0.38
C SER A 30 28.89 -41.59 0.78
N SER A 31 30.14 -42.01 1.02
CA SER A 31 31.01 -41.42 2.05
C SER A 31 31.92 -40.28 1.54
N ILE A 32 32.02 -40.11 0.20
CA ILE A 32 32.85 -39.06 -0.41
C ILE A 32 32.03 -37.78 -0.71
N VAL A 33 30.69 -37.80 -0.52
CA VAL A 33 29.84 -36.60 -0.65
C VAL A 33 29.65 -35.89 0.71
N LYS A 34 30.45 -36.19 1.71
CA LYS A 34 30.49 -35.43 2.97
C LYS A 34 31.86 -34.76 3.12
N SER A 35 31.98 -33.59 2.53
CA SER A 35 32.67 -32.42 3.10
C SER A 35 32.97 -31.40 2.02
N THR A 36 31.94 -30.87 1.39
CA THR A 36 31.94 -29.44 1.20
C THR A 36 31.08 -28.90 2.34
N SER A 37 31.72 -28.60 3.45
CA SER A 37 31.20 -27.60 4.35
C SER A 37 31.09 -26.34 3.49
N THR A 38 29.95 -26.19 2.80
CA THR A 38 29.45 -24.87 2.44
C THR A 38 29.47 -24.16 3.78
N ILE A 39 30.39 -23.22 3.95
CA ILE A 39 30.24 -22.17 4.94
C ILE A 39 28.87 -21.63 4.58
N ILE A 40 27.84 -22.05 5.29
CA ILE A 40 26.56 -21.38 5.32
C ILE A 40 26.94 -20.04 5.91
N GLN A 41 27.30 -19.09 5.05
CA GLN A 41 27.30 -17.70 5.41
C GLN A 41 25.91 -17.54 5.95
N GLN A 42 25.79 -17.33 7.26
CA GLN A 42 24.52 -17.15 7.94
C GLN A 42 23.83 -16.05 7.16
N ASP A 43 22.80 -16.43 6.38
CA ASP A 43 22.13 -15.49 5.51
C ASP A 43 21.52 -14.45 6.45
N LYS A 44 21.92 -13.22 6.27
CA LYS A 44 21.37 -12.10 7.02
C LYS A 44 19.85 -12.14 6.91
N GLU A 45 19.19 -12.04 8.03
CA GLU A 45 17.74 -12.00 8.08
C GLU A 45 17.27 -10.58 7.74
N TYR A 46 16.30 -10.48 6.86
CA TYR A 46 15.70 -9.20 6.46
C TYR A 46 14.22 -9.19 6.80
N VAL A 47 13.73 -8.04 7.21
CA VAL A 47 12.30 -7.77 7.40
C VAL A 47 11.86 -6.66 6.46
N ILE A 48 10.67 -6.85 5.88
CA ILE A 48 10.01 -5.86 5.04
C ILE A 48 8.82 -5.32 5.85
N LEU A 49 8.79 -4.00 6.06
CA LEU A 49 7.66 -3.29 6.62
C LEU A 49 7.14 -2.36 5.53
N ALA A 50 5.92 -2.60 5.11
CA ALA A 50 5.33 -1.91 3.97
C ALA A 50 3.86 -1.59 4.21
N SER A 51 3.44 -0.45 3.71
CA SER A 51 2.07 0.05 3.79
C SER A 51 1.71 0.82 2.54
N ASN A 52 0.43 1.06 2.32
CA ASN A 52 0.03 2.11 1.40
C ASN A 52 0.11 3.48 2.09
N ASP A 53 0.05 4.58 1.32
CA ASP A 53 0.34 5.91 1.85
C ASP A 53 -0.80 6.58 2.64
N ILE A 54 -2.07 6.27 2.35
CA ILE A 54 -3.24 6.99 2.92
C ILE A 54 -4.38 6.10 3.42
N GLY A 55 -4.19 4.79 3.48
CA GLY A 55 -5.18 3.83 3.96
C GLY A 55 -6.22 3.41 2.94
N MET A 56 -6.64 4.26 2.00
CA MET A 56 -7.52 3.91 0.87
C MET A 56 -7.45 4.97 -0.22
N HIS A 57 -7.28 4.53 -1.45
CA HIS A 57 -7.40 5.40 -2.63
C HIS A 57 -8.79 5.30 -3.23
N CYS A 58 -9.31 6.44 -3.71
CA CYS A 58 -10.60 6.52 -4.39
C CYS A 58 -10.37 6.65 -5.88
N ILE A 59 -11.16 5.93 -6.66
CA ILE A 59 -11.18 6.03 -8.12
C ILE A 59 -12.60 6.08 -8.61
N GLN A 60 -12.81 6.54 -9.84
CA GLN A 60 -14.10 6.46 -10.48
C GLN A 60 -14.31 5.09 -11.13
N SER A 61 -15.56 4.66 -11.22
CA SER A 61 -15.93 3.44 -11.95
C SER A 61 -16.07 3.69 -13.45
N ASP A 62 -16.37 4.93 -13.84
CA ASP A 62 -16.56 5.36 -15.22
C ASP A 62 -15.89 6.72 -15.47
N TYR A 63 -15.14 6.81 -16.53
CA TYR A 63 -14.36 7.98 -16.93
C TYR A 63 -14.92 8.65 -18.20
N SER A 64 -16.08 8.23 -18.68
CA SER A 64 -16.65 8.76 -19.92
C SER A 64 -17.19 10.18 -19.81
N SER A 65 -17.54 10.62 -18.61
CA SER A 65 -18.17 11.92 -18.37
C SER A 65 -17.21 13.00 -17.90
N PHE A 66 -16.39 12.69 -16.90
CA PHE A 66 -15.35 13.56 -16.33
C PHE A 66 -14.37 12.73 -15.48
N MET A 67 -13.27 13.35 -15.05
CA MET A 67 -12.32 12.73 -14.11
C MET A 67 -12.11 13.61 -12.90
N ILE A 68 -12.24 13.01 -11.70
CA ILE A 68 -11.79 13.58 -10.42
C ILE A 68 -10.37 13.10 -10.15
N LEU A 69 -10.19 11.77 -10.05
CA LEU A 69 -8.90 11.12 -9.80
C LEU A 69 -8.69 9.94 -10.75
N PRO A 70 -7.48 9.74 -11.29
CA PRO A 70 -7.15 8.55 -12.07
C PRO A 70 -7.06 7.31 -11.17
N PRO A 71 -7.05 6.10 -11.76
CA PRO A 71 -6.77 4.90 -10.99
C PRO A 71 -5.36 4.97 -10.40
N ALA A 72 -5.26 4.79 -9.07
CA ALA A 72 -4.01 4.97 -8.35
C ALA A 72 -3.97 4.20 -7.03
N ASN A 73 -2.79 3.77 -6.65
CA ASN A 73 -2.41 3.46 -5.27
C ASN A 73 -0.91 3.70 -5.12
N THR A 74 -0.45 3.99 -3.92
CA THR A 74 0.96 4.21 -3.63
C THR A 74 1.40 3.28 -2.52
N ILE A 75 2.51 2.57 -2.72
CA ILE A 75 3.10 1.66 -1.74
C ILE A 75 4.45 2.20 -1.31
N ARG A 76 4.67 2.23 0.00
CA ARG A 76 5.93 2.56 0.66
C ARG A 76 6.50 1.35 1.36
N VAL A 77 7.80 1.16 1.26
CA VAL A 77 8.50 -0.03 1.74
C VAL A 77 9.76 0.38 2.47
N GLN A 78 9.90 -0.03 3.73
CA GLN A 78 11.16 0.00 4.45
C GLN A 78 11.69 -1.43 4.59
N VAL A 79 12.98 -1.61 4.33
CA VAL A 79 13.66 -2.90 4.42
C VAL A 79 14.73 -2.79 5.49
N PHE A 80 14.71 -3.70 6.46
CA PHE A 80 15.69 -3.75 7.53
C PHE A 80 16.47 -5.04 7.45
N GLU A 81 17.79 -4.94 7.58
CA GLU A 81 18.67 -6.06 7.87
C GLU A 81 18.70 -6.22 9.39
N LYS A 82 18.31 -7.38 9.90
CA LYS A 82 18.37 -7.66 11.33
C LYS A 82 19.82 -7.73 11.79
N GLY A 83 20.10 -7.16 12.92
CA GLY A 83 21.43 -7.16 13.55
C GLY A 83 21.33 -7.46 15.03
N VAL A 84 22.46 -7.94 15.60
CA VAL A 84 22.53 -8.31 17.02
C VAL A 84 22.39 -7.08 17.92
N GLU A 85 23.09 -5.99 17.57
CA GLU A 85 23.07 -4.74 18.34
C GLU A 85 22.15 -3.70 17.69
N GLU A 86 22.24 -3.55 16.37
CA GLU A 86 21.49 -2.54 15.61
C GLU A 86 20.85 -3.17 14.39
N ALA A 87 19.57 -2.83 14.14
CA ALA A 87 18.93 -3.07 12.87
C ALA A 87 19.39 -2.00 11.87
N LYS A 88 19.64 -2.40 10.63
CA LYS A 88 20.10 -1.50 9.60
C LYS A 88 19.01 -1.25 8.57
N LEU A 89 18.58 0.00 8.42
CA LEU A 89 17.74 0.40 7.30
C LEU A 89 18.53 0.28 5.98
N ILE A 90 17.97 -0.46 5.03
CA ILE A 90 18.58 -0.71 3.72
C ILE A 90 18.07 0.33 2.73
N ASN A 91 18.93 1.26 2.37
CA ASN A 91 18.67 2.33 1.41
C ASN A 91 19.58 2.26 0.18
N GLY A 92 19.99 1.07 -0.20
CA GLY A 92 20.79 0.79 -1.39
C GLY A 92 21.29 -0.65 -1.43
N GLY A 93 21.85 -1.07 -2.56
CA GLY A 93 22.36 -2.42 -2.76
C GLY A 93 21.30 -3.50 -2.95
N VAL A 94 20.03 -3.11 -3.02
CA VAL A 94 18.89 -3.99 -3.27
C VAL A 94 18.02 -3.48 -4.42
N ILE A 95 17.22 -4.38 -4.98
CA ILE A 95 16.11 -4.08 -5.88
C ILE A 95 14.85 -4.46 -5.12
N VAL A 96 13.92 -3.54 -5.00
CA VAL A 96 12.62 -3.75 -4.38
C VAL A 96 11.56 -3.80 -5.48
N GLU A 97 11.03 -4.99 -5.74
CA GLU A 97 10.00 -5.21 -6.75
C GLU A 97 8.64 -5.35 -6.08
N TYR A 98 7.59 -4.97 -6.82
CA TYR A 98 6.20 -5.17 -6.40
C TYR A 98 5.39 -5.83 -7.49
N VAL A 99 4.37 -6.59 -7.09
CA VAL A 99 3.35 -7.18 -7.97
C VAL A 99 1.99 -7.09 -7.27
N VAL A 100 0.99 -6.55 -7.94
CA VAL A 100 -0.40 -6.58 -7.44
C VAL A 100 -0.95 -7.98 -7.58
N ASN A 101 -1.44 -8.56 -6.48
CA ASN A 101 -1.88 -9.95 -6.44
C ASN A 101 -3.24 -10.12 -7.12
N ASN A 102 -3.37 -11.13 -7.97
CA ASN A 102 -4.62 -11.45 -8.68
C ASN A 102 -5.24 -10.26 -9.44
N ASN A 103 -4.42 -9.30 -9.87
CA ASN A 103 -4.83 -8.12 -10.60
C ASN A 103 -3.72 -7.73 -11.60
N THR A 104 -3.68 -8.44 -12.71
CA THR A 104 -2.63 -8.31 -13.72
C THR A 104 -2.97 -7.30 -14.82
N SER A 105 -4.24 -6.88 -14.89
CA SER A 105 -4.75 -5.91 -15.87
C SER A 105 -5.84 -5.05 -15.24
N SER A 106 -5.84 -3.75 -15.53
CA SER A 106 -6.89 -2.81 -15.12
C SER A 106 -7.69 -2.26 -16.31
N ILE A 107 -7.11 -2.33 -17.51
CA ILE A 107 -7.74 -1.82 -18.74
C ILE A 107 -9.03 -2.58 -19.13
N ASP A 108 -9.17 -3.85 -18.72
CA ASP A 108 -10.35 -4.68 -18.94
C ASP A 108 -11.38 -4.57 -17.80
N LYS A 109 -11.10 -3.75 -16.78
CA LYS A 109 -11.93 -3.59 -15.59
C LYS A 109 -12.54 -2.21 -15.44
N ILE A 110 -11.83 -1.19 -15.91
CA ILE A 110 -12.27 0.22 -15.90
C ILE A 110 -11.86 0.89 -17.21
N ASN A 111 -12.65 1.87 -17.66
CA ASN A 111 -12.48 2.53 -18.97
C ASN A 111 -11.55 3.76 -18.95
N PHE A 112 -10.74 3.94 -17.92
CA PHE A 112 -9.85 5.11 -17.80
C PHE A 112 -8.97 5.33 -19.05
N TRP A 113 -8.32 4.27 -19.56
CA TRP A 113 -7.40 4.37 -20.70
C TRP A 113 -8.08 4.74 -22.02
N GLU A 114 -9.39 4.50 -22.15
CA GLU A 114 -10.14 4.94 -23.31
C GLU A 114 -10.24 6.47 -23.38
N TYR A 115 -10.29 7.12 -22.21
CA TYR A 115 -10.44 8.57 -22.05
C TYR A 115 -9.15 9.27 -21.59
N ALA A 116 -8.10 8.55 -21.24
CA ALA A 116 -6.86 9.12 -20.71
C ALA A 116 -6.28 10.24 -21.56
N LYS A 117 -6.35 10.09 -22.90
CA LYS A 117 -5.90 11.12 -23.84
C LYS A 117 -6.72 12.40 -23.78
N ALA A 118 -8.04 12.32 -23.58
CA ALA A 118 -8.89 13.49 -23.40
C ALA A 118 -8.51 14.25 -22.13
N TYR A 119 -8.07 13.54 -21.10
CA TYR A 119 -7.57 14.09 -19.83
C TYR A 119 -6.09 14.55 -19.88
N GLY A 120 -5.47 14.58 -21.05
CA GLY A 120 -4.09 15.03 -21.23
C GLY A 120 -3.02 13.98 -20.96
N TYR A 121 -3.37 12.73 -20.72
CA TYR A 121 -2.43 11.65 -20.48
C TYR A 121 -2.21 10.80 -21.74
N ASN A 122 -0.95 10.61 -22.11
CA ASN A 122 -0.56 9.72 -23.23
C ASN A 122 0.04 8.42 -22.65
N LEU A 123 -0.83 7.53 -22.20
CA LEU A 123 -0.47 6.32 -21.48
C LEU A 123 -0.63 5.08 -22.37
N LYS A 124 0.22 4.08 -22.10
CA LYS A 124 0.04 2.73 -22.61
C LYS A 124 -1.02 1.98 -21.79
N PRO A 125 -1.57 0.87 -22.31
CA PRO A 125 -2.45 0.00 -21.54
C PRO A 125 -1.86 -0.38 -20.18
N ASN A 126 -2.63 -0.25 -19.11
CA ASN A 126 -2.21 -0.53 -17.72
C ASN A 126 -1.05 0.35 -17.19
N GLU A 127 -0.69 1.43 -17.86
CA GLU A 127 0.28 2.40 -17.37
C GLU A 127 -0.43 3.46 -16.50
N GLY A 128 0.08 3.66 -15.28
CA GLY A 128 -0.35 4.74 -14.40
C GLY A 128 0.29 6.07 -14.78
N ILE A 129 -0.23 7.17 -14.22
CA ILE A 129 0.18 8.54 -14.59
C ILE A 129 1.65 8.86 -14.27
N THR A 130 2.32 8.07 -13.44
CA THR A 130 3.75 8.18 -13.13
C THR A 130 4.61 7.17 -13.89
N GLY A 131 4.01 6.38 -14.80
CA GLY A 131 4.70 5.34 -15.57
C GLY A 131 4.81 3.99 -14.86
N ASN A 132 4.22 3.82 -13.67
CA ASN A 132 4.14 2.54 -13.00
C ASN A 132 3.03 1.68 -13.59
N TYR A 133 3.22 0.35 -13.51
CA TYR A 133 2.25 -0.68 -13.92
C TYR A 133 1.78 -1.46 -12.69
N LEU A 134 0.97 -2.50 -12.88
CA LEU A 134 0.53 -3.41 -11.81
C LEU A 134 1.66 -4.30 -11.26
N SER A 135 2.82 -4.25 -11.87
CA SER A 135 4.07 -4.80 -11.37
C SER A 135 5.24 -3.91 -11.80
N GLY A 136 6.27 -3.85 -10.99
CA GLY A 136 7.43 -3.01 -11.29
C GLY A 136 8.45 -2.98 -10.16
N THR A 137 9.25 -1.92 -10.16
CA THR A 137 10.30 -1.71 -9.15
C THR A 137 10.01 -0.41 -8.40
N CYS A 138 10.00 -0.49 -7.07
CA CYS A 138 9.94 0.69 -6.21
C CYS A 138 11.22 1.51 -6.34
N LYS A 139 11.07 2.83 -6.40
CA LYS A 139 12.20 3.77 -6.41
C LYS A 139 12.53 4.18 -5.00
N LEU A 140 13.82 4.34 -4.71
CA LEU A 140 14.25 4.92 -3.44
C LEU A 140 13.79 6.40 -3.39
N SER A 141 13.15 6.82 -2.29
CA SER A 141 12.74 8.20 -2.06
C SER A 141 13.94 9.15 -2.08
N MET A 142 13.70 10.43 -2.38
CA MET A 142 14.79 11.42 -2.46
C MET A 142 15.56 11.56 -1.14
N ASP A 143 14.88 11.45 -0.02
CA ASP A 143 15.47 11.46 1.32
C ASP A 143 16.06 10.11 1.74
N LYS A 144 15.96 9.07 0.87
CA LYS A 144 16.49 7.72 1.06
C LYS A 144 15.96 6.97 2.28
N LYS A 145 14.76 7.28 2.73
CA LYS A 145 14.17 6.67 3.93
C LYS A 145 13.31 5.46 3.61
N TYR A 146 12.71 5.41 2.44
CA TYR A 146 11.87 4.28 1.99
C TYR A 146 11.96 4.09 0.47
N TYR A 147 11.52 2.93 0.00
CA TYR A 147 11.27 2.68 -1.41
C TYR A 147 9.79 2.91 -1.69
N GLU A 148 9.46 3.47 -2.86
CA GLU A 148 8.10 3.87 -3.18
C GLU A 148 7.74 3.53 -4.63
N ALA A 149 6.49 3.09 -4.83
CA ALA A 149 5.86 3.00 -6.13
C ALA A 149 4.57 3.81 -6.09
N GLU A 150 4.58 4.98 -6.73
CA GLU A 150 3.46 5.92 -6.74
C GLU A 150 2.52 5.66 -7.90
N TYR A 151 1.23 5.90 -7.67
CA TYR A 151 0.16 5.83 -8.67
C TYR A 151 0.14 4.52 -9.46
N ILE A 152 0.31 3.39 -8.76
CA ILE A 152 0.07 2.06 -9.34
C ILE A 152 -1.40 2.01 -9.77
N PRO A 153 -1.71 1.74 -11.04
CA PRO A 153 -3.08 1.89 -11.58
C PRO A 153 -3.98 0.71 -11.22
N ILE A 154 -4.21 0.50 -9.93
CA ILE A 154 -5.00 -0.61 -9.38
C ILE A 154 -6.48 -0.34 -9.59
N ALA A 155 -7.21 -1.31 -10.18
CA ALA A 155 -8.67 -1.37 -10.18
C ALA A 155 -9.16 -2.30 -9.08
N PRO A 156 -10.33 -2.04 -8.44
CA PRO A 156 -10.82 -2.83 -7.31
C PRO A 156 -11.49 -4.15 -7.75
N TYR A 157 -10.83 -4.91 -8.60
CA TYR A 157 -11.33 -6.19 -9.11
C TYR A 157 -10.18 -7.19 -9.26
N ASN A 158 -10.43 -8.42 -8.86
CA ASN A 158 -9.51 -9.51 -9.17
C ASN A 158 -9.65 -9.93 -10.64
N ASP A 159 -8.63 -10.57 -11.20
CA ASP A 159 -8.65 -11.09 -12.56
C ASP A 159 -9.80 -12.07 -12.75
N GLY A 160 -10.53 -11.92 -13.85
CA GLY A 160 -11.69 -12.74 -14.18
C GLY A 160 -12.93 -12.52 -13.31
N SER A 161 -12.92 -11.56 -12.36
CA SER A 161 -14.04 -11.23 -11.48
C SER A 161 -14.68 -9.90 -11.85
N LYS A 162 -16.02 -9.84 -11.72
CA LYS A 162 -16.79 -8.59 -11.74
C LYS A 162 -17.25 -8.16 -10.35
N ILE A 163 -16.85 -8.90 -9.32
CA ILE A 163 -17.16 -8.59 -7.92
C ILE A 163 -16.11 -7.59 -7.43
N ILE A 164 -16.57 -6.48 -6.89
CA ILE A 164 -15.70 -5.47 -6.29
C ILE A 164 -14.92 -6.08 -5.13
N ASN A 165 -13.60 -5.98 -5.19
CA ASN A 165 -12.70 -6.27 -4.10
C ASN A 165 -11.86 -5.01 -3.83
N PRO A 166 -12.26 -4.15 -2.91
CA PRO A 166 -11.55 -2.90 -2.65
C PRO A 166 -10.21 -3.11 -1.95
N TYR A 167 -10.03 -4.23 -1.25
CA TYR A 167 -8.82 -4.52 -0.47
C TYR A 167 -7.83 -5.37 -1.28
N GLN A 168 -7.30 -4.77 -2.32
CA GLN A 168 -6.26 -5.40 -3.14
C GLN A 168 -4.99 -5.59 -2.33
N THR A 169 -4.18 -6.58 -2.67
CA THR A 169 -2.90 -6.85 -2.01
C THR A 169 -1.74 -6.79 -2.99
N VAL A 170 -0.57 -6.52 -2.46
CA VAL A 170 0.68 -6.42 -3.21
C VAL A 170 1.72 -7.33 -2.57
N THR A 171 2.44 -8.07 -3.39
CA THR A 171 3.65 -8.79 -2.98
C THR A 171 4.87 -7.92 -3.24
N ILE A 172 5.66 -7.72 -2.20
CA ILE A 172 6.97 -7.06 -2.27
C ILE A 172 8.07 -8.12 -2.27
N THR A 173 8.97 -8.04 -3.24
CA THR A 173 10.14 -8.93 -3.33
C THR A 173 11.40 -8.10 -3.30
N VAL A 174 12.27 -8.36 -2.33
CA VAL A 174 13.57 -7.71 -2.21
C VAL A 174 14.67 -8.65 -2.72
N LYS A 175 15.47 -8.16 -3.65
CA LYS A 175 16.58 -8.90 -4.26
C LYS A 175 17.90 -8.17 -4.02
N ASN A 176 18.98 -8.91 -3.83
CA ASN A 176 20.32 -8.33 -3.90
C ASN A 176 20.57 -7.73 -5.29
N ALA A 177 21.03 -6.48 -5.36
CA ALA A 177 21.17 -5.76 -6.65
C ALA A 177 22.20 -6.39 -7.57
N ILE A 178 23.24 -7.05 -7.03
CA ILE A 178 24.32 -7.66 -7.81
C ILE A 178 23.96 -9.10 -8.20
N THR A 179 23.67 -9.94 -7.21
CA THR A 179 23.45 -11.38 -7.43
C THR A 179 22.06 -11.72 -7.93
N LYS A 180 21.10 -10.78 -7.85
CA LYS A 180 19.68 -10.97 -8.17
C LYS A 180 18.96 -12.02 -7.30
N ARG A 181 19.65 -12.56 -6.28
CA ARG A 181 19.06 -13.50 -5.34
C ARG A 181 17.98 -12.79 -4.51
N ILE A 182 16.84 -13.44 -4.32
CA ILE A 182 15.78 -12.99 -3.41
C ILE A 182 16.31 -13.11 -1.98
N ILE A 183 16.17 -12.04 -1.20
CA ILE A 183 16.60 -11.97 0.20
C ILE A 183 15.44 -11.80 1.17
N ALA A 184 14.30 -11.27 0.72
CA ALA A 184 13.07 -11.19 1.50
C ALA A 184 11.84 -11.09 0.60
N VAL A 185 10.70 -11.53 1.10
CA VAL A 185 9.37 -11.41 0.45
C VAL A 185 8.33 -11.06 1.50
N GLU A 186 7.45 -10.11 1.19
CA GLU A 186 6.22 -9.82 1.93
C GLU A 186 5.04 -9.84 0.97
N ASP A 187 4.07 -10.72 1.18
CA ASP A 187 3.00 -11.02 0.22
C ASP A 187 1.61 -10.48 0.62
N ALA A 188 1.52 -9.75 1.72
CA ALA A 188 0.25 -9.31 2.28
C ALA A 188 0.16 -7.79 2.52
N VAL A 189 0.87 -7.00 1.71
CA VAL A 189 0.76 -5.54 1.78
C VAL A 189 -0.57 -5.11 1.19
N VAL A 190 -1.42 -4.46 1.97
CA VAL A 190 -2.76 -4.05 1.51
C VAL A 190 -2.66 -2.72 0.77
N ALA A 191 -3.18 -2.71 -0.47
CA ALA A 191 -3.24 -1.56 -1.36
C ALA A 191 -4.70 -1.25 -1.73
N PRO A 192 -5.49 -0.66 -0.83
CA PRO A 192 -6.94 -0.57 -1.03
C PRO A 192 -7.30 0.50 -2.06
N VAL A 193 -8.29 0.16 -2.88
CA VAL A 193 -8.86 1.07 -3.89
C VAL A 193 -10.37 0.92 -3.88
N SER A 194 -11.10 2.03 -3.81
CA SER A 194 -12.55 2.03 -3.77
C SER A 194 -13.16 2.88 -4.89
N THR A 195 -14.23 2.40 -5.47
CA THR A 195 -15.11 3.16 -6.38
C THR A 195 -16.35 3.71 -5.68
N GLU A 196 -16.41 3.58 -4.35
CA GLU A 196 -17.56 4.02 -3.58
C GLU A 196 -17.59 5.55 -3.47
N MET A 197 -18.39 6.15 -4.35
CA MET A 197 -18.77 7.56 -4.31
C MET A 197 -20.28 7.65 -4.51
N LEU A 198 -21.01 8.10 -3.49
CA LEU A 198 -22.47 8.06 -3.46
C LEU A 198 -23.12 9.36 -3.93
N CYS A 199 -22.53 10.01 -4.93
CA CYS A 199 -23.04 11.25 -5.56
C CYS A 199 -24.51 11.11 -6.01
N SER A 200 -24.90 9.90 -6.40
CA SER A 200 -26.27 9.55 -6.79
C SER A 200 -27.32 9.77 -5.70
N ASN A 201 -26.93 9.85 -4.41
CA ASN A 201 -27.88 10.15 -3.33
C ASN A 201 -28.50 11.53 -3.47
N CYS A 202 -27.78 12.50 -4.05
CA CYS A 202 -28.25 13.88 -4.25
C CYS A 202 -28.43 14.22 -5.73
N HIS A 203 -27.57 13.70 -6.62
CA HIS A 203 -27.58 14.03 -8.05
C HIS A 203 -28.45 13.08 -8.89
N GLY A 204 -29.23 12.20 -8.23
CA GLY A 204 -30.15 11.27 -8.89
C GLY A 204 -29.53 9.90 -9.19
N LYS A 205 -30.35 8.87 -9.10
CA LYS A 205 -29.92 7.45 -9.26
C LYS A 205 -29.64 7.07 -10.71
N THR A 206 -30.10 7.88 -11.66
CA THR A 206 -29.86 7.71 -13.11
C THR A 206 -29.21 8.97 -13.63
N ASN A 207 -28.29 8.81 -14.59
CA ASN A 207 -27.56 9.92 -15.20
C ASN A 207 -26.88 10.85 -14.20
N THR A 208 -26.36 10.30 -13.12
CA THR A 208 -25.72 11.04 -12.01
C THR A 208 -24.67 12.03 -12.52
N ASP A 209 -23.74 11.56 -13.35
CA ASP A 209 -22.64 12.36 -13.87
C ASP A 209 -23.14 13.48 -14.77
N ALA A 210 -24.10 13.19 -15.66
CA ALA A 210 -24.75 14.21 -16.51
C ALA A 210 -25.43 15.28 -15.64
N ASN A 211 -26.10 14.90 -14.55
CA ASN A 211 -26.72 15.84 -13.63
C ASN A 211 -25.73 16.72 -12.89
N ILE A 212 -24.56 16.13 -12.48
CA ILE A 212 -23.45 16.88 -11.90
C ILE A 212 -22.93 17.93 -12.88
N LEU A 213 -22.60 17.51 -14.11
CA LEU A 213 -22.07 18.42 -15.13
C LEU A 213 -23.06 19.54 -15.48
N LYS A 214 -24.35 19.22 -15.66
CA LYS A 214 -25.40 20.23 -15.91
C LYS A 214 -25.55 21.22 -14.76
N ALA A 215 -25.43 20.73 -13.50
CA ALA A 215 -25.46 21.60 -12.33
C ALA A 215 -24.25 22.53 -12.30
N HIS A 216 -23.07 22.01 -12.63
CA HIS A 216 -21.83 22.79 -12.72
C HIS A 216 -21.96 23.86 -13.83
N ASP A 217 -22.37 23.47 -15.03
CA ASP A 217 -22.52 24.38 -16.16
C ASP A 217 -23.52 25.51 -15.87
N LYS A 218 -24.66 25.18 -15.26
CA LYS A 218 -25.66 26.17 -14.85
C LYS A 218 -25.11 27.17 -13.82
N ASN A 219 -24.31 26.72 -12.88
CA ASN A 219 -23.82 27.55 -11.77
C ASN A 219 -22.55 28.33 -12.12
N GLN A 220 -21.73 27.81 -13.03
CA GLN A 220 -20.38 28.33 -13.33
C GLN A 220 -20.27 28.86 -14.78
N GLY A 221 -21.30 28.69 -15.62
CA GLY A 221 -21.30 29.13 -17.02
C GLY A 221 -20.35 28.34 -17.92
N THR A 222 -20.06 27.09 -17.56
CA THR A 222 -19.22 26.17 -18.34
C THR A 222 -20.05 25.38 -19.38
N LYS A 223 -19.42 24.48 -20.14
CA LYS A 223 -20.05 23.60 -21.14
C LYS A 223 -19.64 22.15 -20.99
N LEU A 224 -19.25 21.74 -19.75
CA LEU A 224 -18.71 20.44 -19.49
C LEU A 224 -19.61 19.28 -19.86
N TYR A 225 -20.94 19.48 -19.73
CA TYR A 225 -21.91 18.48 -20.15
C TYR A 225 -21.91 18.29 -21.67
N ASP A 226 -21.99 19.40 -22.42
CA ASP A 226 -21.99 19.34 -23.89
C ASP A 226 -20.66 18.77 -24.40
N ASP A 227 -19.54 19.17 -23.85
CA ASP A 227 -18.23 18.66 -24.22
C ASP A 227 -18.14 17.15 -23.96
N SER A 228 -18.60 16.69 -22.81
CA SER A 228 -18.61 15.27 -22.44
C SER A 228 -19.42 14.41 -23.41
N ILE A 229 -20.64 14.80 -23.74
CA ILE A 229 -21.48 14.02 -24.66
C ILE A 229 -20.95 14.06 -26.12
N ASN A 230 -20.11 15.04 -26.45
CA ASN A 230 -19.40 15.12 -27.73
C ASN A 230 -18.06 14.40 -27.72
N GLY A 231 -17.77 13.61 -26.67
CA GLY A 231 -16.56 12.77 -26.58
C GLY A 231 -15.31 13.51 -26.13
N THR A 232 -15.45 14.68 -25.52
CA THR A 232 -14.34 15.47 -24.94
C THR A 232 -14.59 15.70 -23.46
N PRO A 233 -14.53 14.65 -22.62
CA PRO A 233 -14.69 14.81 -21.17
C PRO A 233 -13.50 15.55 -20.58
N HIS A 234 -13.71 16.31 -19.50
CA HIS A 234 -12.72 17.12 -18.85
C HIS A 234 -12.29 16.55 -17.49
N SER A 235 -11.04 16.73 -17.14
CA SER A 235 -10.58 16.51 -15.77
C SER A 235 -10.82 17.76 -14.91
N CYS A 236 -11.31 17.57 -13.70
CA CYS A 236 -11.55 18.68 -12.76
C CYS A 236 -10.29 19.52 -12.52
N ASN A 237 -9.12 18.89 -12.52
CA ASN A 237 -7.83 19.53 -12.29
C ASN A 237 -7.34 20.43 -13.46
N GLU A 238 -8.00 20.41 -14.60
CA GLU A 238 -7.72 21.37 -15.68
C GLU A 238 -8.03 22.81 -15.27
N CYS A 239 -8.98 22.97 -14.36
CA CYS A 239 -9.41 24.27 -13.87
C CYS A 239 -9.16 24.43 -12.36
N HIS A 240 -9.38 23.40 -11.56
CA HIS A 240 -9.20 23.42 -10.11
C HIS A 240 -7.81 22.95 -9.75
N GLN A 241 -7.11 23.69 -8.89
CA GLN A 241 -5.85 23.22 -8.30
C GLN A 241 -6.09 21.90 -7.57
N ASP A 242 -5.24 20.90 -7.82
CA ASP A 242 -5.28 19.60 -7.16
C ASP A 242 -3.86 19.14 -6.81
N ASN A 243 -3.54 19.15 -5.52
CA ASN A 243 -2.21 18.75 -5.04
C ASN A 243 -1.99 17.24 -5.14
N ALA A 244 -3.04 16.42 -5.16
CA ALA A 244 -2.91 14.98 -5.39
C ALA A 244 -2.33 14.68 -6.77
N LEU A 245 -2.66 15.50 -7.76
CA LEU A 245 -2.21 15.34 -9.15
C LEU A 245 -1.11 16.35 -9.52
N ASN A 246 -0.59 17.12 -8.56
CA ASN A 246 0.36 18.20 -8.79
C ASN A 246 -0.13 19.21 -9.86
N ALA A 247 -1.45 19.41 -9.93
CA ALA A 247 -2.09 20.30 -10.89
C ALA A 247 -2.30 21.69 -10.30
N LYS A 248 -1.85 22.72 -11.02
CA LYS A 248 -1.92 24.13 -10.57
C LYS A 248 -3.32 24.73 -10.70
N GLY A 249 -4.19 24.14 -11.55
CA GLY A 249 -5.46 24.74 -11.90
C GLY A 249 -5.32 26.07 -12.65
N LYS A 250 -6.40 26.85 -12.68
CA LYS A 250 -6.46 28.17 -13.28
C LYS A 250 -6.55 29.25 -12.20
N GLU A 251 -5.91 30.37 -12.45
CA GLU A 251 -5.93 31.53 -11.53
C GLU A 251 -7.37 32.01 -11.27
N GLY A 252 -7.68 32.33 -10.03
CA GLY A 252 -9.00 32.78 -9.60
C GLY A 252 -10.05 31.68 -9.42
N ILE A 253 -9.72 30.42 -9.77
CA ILE A 253 -10.60 29.28 -9.52
C ILE A 253 -10.16 28.58 -8.21
N PRO A 254 -11.10 28.29 -7.30
CA PRO A 254 -10.76 27.60 -6.04
C PRO A 254 -10.17 26.21 -6.31
N SER A 255 -9.35 25.71 -5.39
CA SER A 255 -8.88 24.31 -5.47
C SER A 255 -10.05 23.34 -5.50
N LEU A 256 -9.85 22.15 -6.07
CA LEU A 256 -10.90 21.12 -6.17
C LEU A 256 -11.48 20.80 -4.80
N SER A 257 -10.61 20.60 -3.79
CA SER A 257 -11.04 20.33 -2.43
C SER A 257 -11.88 21.45 -1.84
N LEU A 258 -11.49 22.72 -2.04
CA LEU A 258 -12.29 23.87 -1.56
C LEU A 258 -13.63 23.95 -2.32
N ALA A 259 -13.63 23.83 -3.64
CA ALA A 259 -14.84 23.88 -4.43
C ALA A 259 -15.88 22.83 -4.01
N MET A 260 -15.42 21.60 -3.75
CA MET A 260 -16.28 20.48 -3.33
C MET A 260 -16.82 20.69 -1.93
N HIS A 261 -15.97 20.95 -0.94
CA HIS A 261 -16.39 21.04 0.46
C HIS A 261 -17.21 22.30 0.73
N ASP A 262 -16.80 23.45 0.23
CA ASP A 262 -17.50 24.72 0.49
C ASP A 262 -18.91 24.75 -0.13
N TYR A 263 -19.02 24.31 -1.39
CA TYR A 263 -20.32 24.29 -2.06
C TYR A 263 -21.30 23.35 -1.37
N HIS A 264 -20.84 22.18 -0.93
CA HIS A 264 -21.71 21.16 -0.33
C HIS A 264 -21.97 21.40 1.17
N ALA A 265 -21.07 22.06 1.89
CA ALA A 265 -21.25 22.30 3.34
C ALA A 265 -22.57 23.01 3.65
N SER A 266 -22.98 23.98 2.82
CA SER A 266 -24.24 24.70 3.00
C SER A 266 -25.50 23.95 2.52
N LYS A 267 -25.33 22.80 1.87
CA LYS A 267 -26.44 22.07 1.21
C LYS A 267 -26.75 20.74 1.86
N MET A 268 -25.83 20.18 2.62
CA MET A 268 -26.00 18.88 3.26
C MET A 268 -26.54 19.03 4.67
N THR A 269 -27.66 18.38 4.95
CA THR A 269 -28.22 18.32 6.31
C THR A 269 -27.43 17.31 7.12
N MET A 270 -26.82 17.76 8.22
CA MET A 270 -25.90 16.99 9.04
C MET A 270 -26.62 16.35 10.21
N SER A 271 -27.32 15.24 10.00
CA SER A 271 -27.87 14.41 11.08
C SER A 271 -26.79 13.52 11.71
N SER A 272 -25.78 13.14 10.94
CA SER A 272 -24.56 12.46 11.37
C SER A 272 -23.43 12.92 10.45
N LEU A 273 -22.38 13.50 11.02
CA LEU A 273 -21.24 14.05 10.27
C LEU A 273 -20.53 12.96 9.46
N GLU A 274 -20.36 11.79 10.05
CA GLU A 274 -19.68 10.68 9.39
C GLU A 274 -20.48 10.16 8.18
N VAL A 275 -21.79 10.03 8.31
CA VAL A 275 -22.69 9.66 7.20
C VAL A 275 -22.60 10.70 6.08
N THR A 276 -22.46 11.97 6.43
CA THR A 276 -22.28 13.04 5.46
C THR A 276 -20.98 12.92 4.68
N CYS A 277 -19.88 12.65 5.35
CA CYS A 277 -18.58 12.39 4.71
C CYS A 277 -18.66 11.21 3.75
N TYR A 278 -19.31 10.14 4.15
CA TYR A 278 -19.49 8.93 3.36
C TYR A 278 -20.44 9.04 2.15
N ASN A 279 -21.05 10.19 1.93
CA ASN A 279 -21.70 10.44 0.63
C ASN A 279 -20.68 10.69 -0.51
N CYS A 280 -19.46 11.05 -0.18
CA CYS A 280 -18.40 11.35 -1.15
C CYS A 280 -17.16 10.47 -0.92
N HIS A 281 -16.84 10.15 0.32
CA HIS A 281 -15.71 9.31 0.69
C HIS A 281 -16.16 7.88 1.01
N PRO A 282 -15.35 6.84 0.73
CA PRO A 282 -15.71 5.44 1.01
C PRO A 282 -15.93 5.18 2.52
N GLY A 283 -16.95 4.45 2.88
CA GLY A 283 -17.21 4.12 4.29
C GLY A 283 -18.51 3.39 4.58
N VAL A 284 -19.38 3.21 3.59
CA VAL A 284 -20.62 2.45 3.73
C VAL A 284 -20.37 0.97 3.43
N GLU A 285 -19.94 0.65 2.21
CA GLU A 285 -19.61 -0.71 1.78
C GLU A 285 -18.14 -1.02 2.05
N THR A 286 -17.25 -0.06 1.77
CA THR A 286 -15.83 -0.17 2.03
C THR A 286 -15.44 0.67 3.24
N LYS A 287 -14.53 0.18 4.08
CA LYS A 287 -14.10 0.88 5.29
C LYS A 287 -12.82 1.66 5.02
N CYS A 288 -12.94 2.95 4.69
CA CYS A 288 -11.79 3.84 4.60
C CYS A 288 -11.14 3.98 5.97
N ASN A 289 -11.92 4.41 6.97
CA ASN A 289 -11.45 4.53 8.36
C ASN A 289 -11.72 3.21 9.10
N ARG A 290 -10.66 2.44 9.43
CA ARG A 290 -10.75 1.09 9.98
C ARG A 290 -9.62 0.73 10.96
N GLY A 291 -8.73 1.69 11.23
CA GLY A 291 -7.58 1.50 12.11
C GLY A 291 -7.94 1.53 13.61
N VAL A 292 -6.94 1.45 14.46
CA VAL A 292 -7.08 1.49 15.92
C VAL A 292 -7.77 2.76 16.41
N MET A 293 -7.67 3.87 15.67
CA MET A 293 -8.30 5.12 16.03
C MET A 293 -9.83 5.03 16.01
N VAL A 294 -10.41 4.27 15.06
CA VAL A 294 -11.86 3.96 15.05
C VAL A 294 -12.25 3.17 16.28
N ALA A 295 -11.48 2.16 16.64
CA ALA A 295 -11.72 1.36 17.85
C ALA A 295 -11.66 2.22 19.14
N ALA A 296 -10.88 3.30 19.12
CA ALA A 296 -10.80 4.30 20.19
C ALA A 296 -11.94 5.36 20.13
N GLY A 297 -12.89 5.24 19.18
CA GLY A 297 -14.04 6.13 19.06
C GLY A 297 -13.80 7.39 18.23
N PHE A 298 -12.68 7.50 17.53
CA PHE A 298 -12.44 8.62 16.61
C PHE A 298 -13.13 8.39 15.27
N THR A 299 -13.70 9.46 14.72
CA THR A 299 -14.37 9.49 13.42
C THR A 299 -13.72 10.52 12.52
N CYS A 300 -14.05 10.51 11.22
CA CYS A 300 -13.59 11.52 10.28
C CYS A 300 -13.79 12.94 10.80
N SER A 301 -14.96 13.20 11.41
CA SER A 301 -15.39 14.49 11.92
C SER A 301 -14.88 14.84 13.32
N SER A 302 -14.06 14.01 13.94
CA SER A 302 -13.43 14.35 15.22
C SER A 302 -12.60 15.63 15.05
N SER A 303 -12.72 16.58 15.99
CA SER A 303 -12.14 17.92 15.88
C SER A 303 -10.60 17.92 15.80
N LYS A 304 -9.95 16.87 16.29
CA LYS A 304 -8.51 16.68 16.18
C LYS A 304 -8.07 15.99 14.88
N CYS A 305 -9.06 15.49 14.09
CA CYS A 305 -8.84 14.91 12.76
C CYS A 305 -9.21 15.96 11.71
N HIS A 306 -10.30 15.76 10.96
CA HIS A 306 -10.69 16.68 9.90
C HIS A 306 -11.70 17.74 10.33
N GLY A 307 -12.43 17.50 11.44
CA GLY A 307 -13.60 18.27 11.81
C GLY A 307 -14.80 17.97 10.91
N ASP A 308 -15.86 18.70 11.09
CA ASP A 308 -17.04 18.58 10.22
C ASP A 308 -16.80 19.24 8.85
N MET A 309 -17.76 19.11 7.93
CA MET A 309 -17.63 19.65 6.58
C MET A 309 -17.45 21.16 6.55
N GLU A 310 -18.09 21.89 7.49
CA GLU A 310 -17.92 23.33 7.62
C GLU A 310 -16.51 23.69 8.12
N ALA A 311 -15.98 22.95 9.09
CA ALA A 311 -14.61 23.10 9.57
C ALA A 311 -13.59 22.84 8.48
N VAL A 312 -13.79 21.76 7.68
CA VAL A 312 -12.95 21.47 6.50
C VAL A 312 -13.00 22.64 5.51
N SER A 313 -14.20 23.11 5.12
CA SER A 313 -14.34 24.24 4.20
C SER A 313 -13.64 25.50 4.74
N ASN A 314 -13.86 25.83 6.00
CA ASN A 314 -13.26 27.03 6.62
C ASN A 314 -11.73 26.93 6.70
N SER A 315 -11.17 25.78 7.02
CA SER A 315 -9.72 25.58 7.02
C SER A 315 -9.08 25.77 5.64
N LEU A 316 -9.75 25.27 4.59
CA LEU A 316 -9.31 25.46 3.20
C LEU A 316 -9.38 26.93 2.77
N LYS A 317 -10.44 27.67 3.17
CA LYS A 317 -10.53 29.13 2.96
C LYS A 317 -9.41 29.91 3.67
N GLN A 318 -8.96 29.39 4.81
CA GLN A 318 -7.87 29.99 5.60
C GLN A 318 -6.49 29.60 5.08
N GLY A 319 -6.39 28.84 3.99
CA GLY A 319 -5.15 28.53 3.31
C GLY A 319 -4.59 27.13 3.56
N ARG A 320 -5.29 26.24 4.28
CA ARG A 320 -4.89 24.82 4.34
C ARG A 320 -4.89 24.26 2.92
N GLN A 321 -3.86 23.55 2.58
CA GLN A 321 -3.73 22.89 1.29
C GLN A 321 -4.00 21.40 1.46
N ALA A 322 -5.14 20.94 0.90
CA ALA A 322 -5.47 19.52 0.89
C ALA A 322 -4.32 18.70 0.29
N TRP A 323 -4.12 17.48 0.78
CA TRP A 323 -3.02 16.57 0.45
C TRP A 323 -1.63 16.98 0.97
N LEU A 324 -1.43 18.24 1.32
CA LEU A 324 -0.15 18.74 1.83
C LEU A 324 -0.19 19.03 3.34
N ASN A 325 -1.32 19.56 3.82
CA ASN A 325 -1.50 19.93 5.22
C ASN A 325 -2.64 19.11 5.84
N GLU A 326 -2.50 17.80 5.84
CA GLU A 326 -3.46 16.91 6.49
C GLU A 326 -3.07 16.68 7.96
N PRO A 327 -4.02 16.26 8.83
CA PRO A 327 -3.69 15.89 10.20
C PRO A 327 -2.59 14.82 10.24
N ASP A 328 -1.58 15.04 11.07
CA ASP A 328 -0.48 14.12 11.26
C ASP A 328 -0.45 13.51 12.68
N CYS A 329 0.40 12.52 12.87
CA CYS A 329 0.54 11.85 14.16
C CYS A 329 0.96 12.82 15.26
N GLY A 330 1.83 13.80 14.95
CA GLY A 330 2.34 14.79 15.88
C GLY A 330 1.26 15.71 16.44
N ASN A 331 0.19 16.00 15.69
CA ASN A 331 -0.93 16.84 16.13
C ASN A 331 -1.64 16.30 17.38
N CYS A 332 -1.63 14.96 17.57
CA CYS A 332 -2.22 14.32 18.73
C CYS A 332 -1.17 13.78 19.71
N HIS A 333 -0.13 13.14 19.19
CA HIS A 333 0.90 12.51 20.01
C HIS A 333 2.01 13.48 20.46
N GLY A 334 2.06 14.68 19.86
CA GLY A 334 3.01 15.73 20.21
C GLY A 334 4.38 15.56 19.55
N GLU A 335 5.09 16.68 19.39
CA GLU A 335 6.37 16.77 18.70
C GLU A 335 7.49 15.93 19.34
N ASN A 336 7.35 15.56 20.61
CA ASN A 336 8.32 14.68 21.27
C ASN A 336 8.33 13.24 20.73
N TYR A 337 7.25 12.83 20.10
CA TYR A 337 7.09 11.46 19.57
C TYR A 337 7.07 11.41 18.05
N ALA A 338 6.52 12.43 17.44
CA ALA A 338 6.40 12.52 15.99
C ALA A 338 6.83 13.90 15.51
N SER A 339 7.69 13.98 14.51
CA SER A 339 8.01 15.24 13.83
C SER A 339 7.45 15.22 12.42
N ASN A 340 6.85 16.34 12.06
CA ASN A 340 6.55 16.67 10.69
C ASN A 340 7.45 17.82 10.28
N THR A 341 8.58 17.52 9.66
CA THR A 341 9.61 18.51 9.33
C THR A 341 9.18 19.49 8.25
N ASP A 342 8.18 19.12 7.42
CA ASP A 342 7.81 19.88 6.23
C ASP A 342 6.32 20.22 6.14
N ASN A 343 5.56 20.08 7.23
CA ASN A 343 4.08 20.16 7.24
C ASN A 343 3.39 19.21 6.23
N LEU A 344 4.09 18.17 5.80
CA LEU A 344 3.56 17.13 4.95
C LEU A 344 3.20 15.95 5.84
N TYR A 345 1.91 15.67 6.02
CA TYR A 345 1.47 14.55 6.85
C TYR A 345 2.11 13.20 6.46
N ARG A 346 2.53 13.08 5.19
CA ARG A 346 3.23 11.91 4.65
C ARG A 346 4.66 11.72 5.18
N GLN A 347 5.18 12.67 5.96
CA GLN A 347 6.59 12.68 6.40
C GLN A 347 6.74 12.76 7.91
N SER A 348 5.78 12.25 8.66
CA SER A 348 5.94 12.10 10.10
C SER A 348 6.94 11.01 10.43
N TYR A 349 7.96 11.35 11.22
CA TYR A 349 9.04 10.47 11.59
C TYR A 349 9.21 10.38 13.10
N LEU A 350 9.74 9.26 13.56
CA LEU A 350 10.11 9.08 14.95
C LEU A 350 11.25 10.04 15.32
N GLN A 351 11.02 10.97 16.25
CA GLN A 351 12.05 11.91 16.69
C GLN A 351 13.02 11.31 17.71
N ASN A 352 12.54 10.48 18.62
CA ASN A 352 13.28 9.93 19.72
C ASN A 352 13.42 8.40 19.57
N GLY A 353 14.05 7.97 18.49
CA GLY A 353 14.46 6.59 18.27
C GLY A 353 15.91 6.33 18.72
N PRO A 354 16.40 5.09 18.60
CA PRO A 354 17.84 4.82 18.66
C PRO A 354 18.59 5.80 17.75
N GLU A 355 19.74 6.33 18.21
CA GLU A 355 20.45 7.42 17.50
C GLU A 355 20.70 7.11 16.01
N ALA A 356 20.97 5.85 15.67
CA ALA A 356 21.17 5.40 14.29
C ALA A 356 19.90 5.41 13.42
N MET A 357 18.70 5.48 14.02
CA MET A 357 17.41 5.45 13.34
C MET A 357 16.60 6.74 13.49
N ASN A 358 17.13 7.73 14.19
CA ASN A 358 16.43 8.97 14.46
C ASN A 358 16.09 9.70 13.13
N GLY A 359 14.81 9.93 12.89
CA GLY A 359 14.31 10.53 11.65
C GLY A 359 14.33 9.66 10.40
N TYR A 360 14.61 8.34 10.52
CA TYR A 360 14.61 7.43 9.37
C TYR A 360 13.42 6.46 9.35
N ILE A 361 12.78 6.19 10.48
CA ILE A 361 11.61 5.32 10.56
C ILE A 361 10.35 6.18 10.49
N THR A 362 9.48 5.87 9.54
CA THR A 362 8.16 6.51 9.45
C THR A 362 7.22 5.92 10.51
N CYS A 363 6.19 6.68 10.92
CA CYS A 363 5.21 6.17 11.88
C CYS A 363 4.48 4.95 11.30
N GLU A 364 4.18 4.99 10.01
CA GLU A 364 3.51 3.92 9.27
C GLU A 364 4.28 2.59 9.28
N THR A 365 5.61 2.64 9.42
CA THR A 365 6.44 1.43 9.49
C THR A 365 6.04 0.53 10.66
N CYS A 366 5.71 1.14 11.80
CA CYS A 366 5.33 0.40 13.01
C CYS A 366 3.81 0.39 13.24
N HIS A 367 3.07 1.30 12.64
CA HIS A 367 1.65 1.49 12.89
C HIS A 367 0.74 1.24 11.69
N ASN A 368 1.29 0.97 10.49
CA ASN A 368 0.58 0.92 9.21
C ASN A 368 0.10 2.31 8.75
N SER A 369 -0.56 2.34 7.58
CA SER A 369 -1.06 3.57 6.96
C SER A 369 -2.14 4.27 7.80
N PRO A 370 -2.25 5.60 7.69
CA PRO A 370 -3.37 6.35 8.24
C PRO A 370 -4.71 5.72 7.88
N HIS A 371 -5.68 5.76 8.79
CA HIS A 371 -7.01 5.14 8.69
C HIS A 371 -7.03 3.61 8.73
N ALA A 372 -5.88 2.96 8.71
CA ALA A 372 -5.72 1.51 8.79
C ALA A 372 -4.64 1.10 9.82
N GLU A 373 -4.39 1.96 10.79
CA GLU A 373 -3.37 1.75 11.82
C GLU A 373 -3.62 0.45 12.59
N TRP A 374 -2.55 -0.29 12.85
CA TRP A 374 -2.64 -1.54 13.60
C TRP A 374 -2.97 -1.34 15.08
N PRO A 375 -3.77 -2.25 15.67
CA PRO A 375 -4.55 -3.29 15.01
C PRO A 375 -5.78 -2.70 14.28
N SER A 376 -5.91 -3.01 13.00
CA SER A 376 -7.06 -2.64 12.19
C SER A 376 -8.25 -3.58 12.44
N THR A 377 -9.47 -3.07 12.24
CA THR A 377 -10.70 -3.88 12.27
C THR A 377 -10.82 -4.80 11.04
N LEU A 378 -10.01 -4.59 10.02
CA LEU A 378 -9.89 -5.47 8.86
C LEU A 378 -8.72 -6.45 9.08
N GLU A 379 -9.02 -7.73 9.18
CA GLU A 379 -8.02 -8.78 9.43
C GLU A 379 -6.88 -8.76 8.39
N LEU A 380 -7.19 -8.44 7.15
CA LEU A 380 -6.22 -8.40 6.06
C LEU A 380 -5.10 -7.35 6.32
N ASP A 381 -5.42 -6.20 6.90
CA ASP A 381 -4.43 -5.18 7.25
C ASP A 381 -3.43 -5.69 8.31
N ASN A 382 -3.84 -6.65 9.14
CA ASN A 382 -3.05 -7.12 10.28
C ASN A 382 -2.08 -8.26 9.93
N GLN A 383 -1.96 -8.65 8.67
CA GLN A 383 -1.18 -9.83 8.28
C GLN A 383 0.31 -9.69 8.58
N ILE A 384 0.89 -8.50 8.43
CA ILE A 384 2.31 -8.26 8.74
C ILE A 384 2.60 -8.47 10.23
N PRO A 385 1.91 -7.81 11.18
CA PRO A 385 2.16 -8.07 12.60
C PRO A 385 1.79 -9.50 13.01
N ILE A 386 0.76 -10.12 12.43
CA ILE A 386 0.43 -11.52 12.70
C ILE A 386 1.57 -12.45 12.28
N LYS A 387 2.21 -12.23 11.13
CA LYS A 387 3.40 -13.01 10.71
C LYS A 387 4.57 -12.83 11.67
N ILE A 388 4.76 -11.63 12.21
CA ILE A 388 5.89 -11.31 13.11
C ILE A 388 5.62 -11.80 14.53
N TYR A 389 4.40 -11.65 15.05
CA TYR A 389 4.09 -11.86 16.48
C TYR A 389 3.04 -12.92 16.77
N GLY A 390 2.30 -13.39 15.76
CA GLY A 390 1.16 -14.29 15.91
C GLY A 390 -0.14 -13.60 16.35
N VAL A 391 -0.16 -12.27 16.52
CA VAL A 391 -1.31 -11.46 16.94
C VAL A 391 -1.37 -10.14 16.17
N PRO A 392 -2.58 -9.56 15.98
CA PRO A 392 -2.72 -8.23 15.41
C PRO A 392 -2.31 -7.17 16.44
N ASP A 393 -1.20 -6.51 16.21
CA ASP A 393 -0.69 -5.44 17.08
C ASP A 393 0.18 -4.49 16.25
N PHE A 394 0.52 -3.31 16.76
CA PHE A 394 1.56 -2.49 16.13
C PHE A 394 2.96 -3.10 16.39
N ILE A 395 3.95 -2.69 15.60
CA ILE A 395 5.31 -3.22 15.72
C ILE A 395 5.98 -2.64 16.97
N ARG A 396 5.84 -3.32 18.10
CA ARG A 396 6.34 -2.90 19.42
C ARG A 396 7.48 -3.75 19.98
N LYS A 397 7.78 -4.90 19.33
CA LYS A 397 8.85 -5.78 19.79
C LYS A 397 10.14 -5.47 19.05
N CYS A 398 11.23 -5.31 19.79
CA CYS A 398 12.55 -5.09 19.22
C CYS A 398 12.98 -6.23 18.28
N SER A 399 12.57 -7.47 18.60
CA SER A 399 12.84 -8.67 17.78
C SER A 399 12.23 -8.64 16.37
N ALA A 400 11.31 -7.71 16.06
CA ALA A 400 10.87 -7.51 14.69
C ALA A 400 12.03 -7.12 13.74
N CYS A 401 12.97 -6.29 14.23
CA CYS A 401 14.09 -5.77 13.47
C CYS A 401 15.46 -6.18 14.02
N HIS A 402 15.53 -6.69 15.27
CA HIS A 402 16.77 -7.10 15.93
C HIS A 402 16.83 -8.62 16.11
N GLU A 403 18.04 -9.21 16.03
CA GLU A 403 18.24 -10.65 16.25
C GLU A 403 18.10 -11.04 17.72
N GLN A 404 18.37 -10.13 18.63
CA GLN A 404 18.27 -10.34 20.09
C GLN A 404 17.25 -9.38 20.70
N LYS A 405 16.77 -9.73 21.90
CA LYS A 405 15.93 -8.84 22.69
C LYS A 405 16.69 -7.56 22.99
N GLY A 406 16.29 -6.47 22.35
CA GLY A 406 16.77 -5.14 22.67
C GLY A 406 16.15 -4.68 23.99
N ASP A 407 16.92 -4.02 24.84
CA ASP A 407 16.41 -3.24 25.97
C ASP A 407 16.07 -1.79 25.57
N GLY A 408 15.97 -1.56 24.26
CA GLY A 408 15.67 -0.28 23.67
C GLY A 408 14.29 0.25 24.04
N LYS A 409 14.19 1.56 24.15
CA LYS A 409 12.92 2.26 24.37
C LYS A 409 12.36 2.72 23.02
N ILE A 410 11.16 2.28 22.69
CA ILE A 410 10.39 2.86 21.60
C ILE A 410 9.47 3.92 22.22
N HIS A 411 9.49 5.16 21.72
CA HIS A 411 8.76 6.30 22.27
C HIS A 411 9.02 6.55 23.78
N GLY A 412 10.23 6.23 24.27
CA GLY A 412 10.56 6.35 25.69
C GLY A 412 10.03 5.20 26.58
N TYR A 413 9.28 4.27 26.03
CA TYR A 413 8.81 3.07 26.72
C TYR A 413 9.76 1.90 26.48
N LYS A 414 9.97 1.06 27.51
CA LYS A 414 10.71 -0.19 27.30
C LYS A 414 9.93 -1.05 26.31
N GLY A 415 10.60 -1.50 25.25
CA GLY A 415 10.06 -2.53 24.39
C GLY A 415 9.66 -3.76 25.23
N VAL A 416 8.47 -4.28 24.97
CA VAL A 416 7.96 -5.49 25.62
C VAL A 416 8.18 -6.63 24.63
N ASP A 417 9.21 -7.42 24.87
CA ASP A 417 9.41 -8.71 24.20
C ASP A 417 8.65 -9.84 24.89
#